data_48fc8a21c0c5df0831bc3c53752695f0
#
_entry.id   48fc8a21c0c5df0831bc3c53752695f0
#
_cell.length_a   1.000
_cell.length_b   1.000
_cell.length_c   1.000
_cell.angle_alpha   90.00
_cell.angle_beta   90.00
_cell.angle_gamma   90.00
#
_symmetry.space_group_name_H-M   'P 1'
#
loop_
_entity.id
_entity.type
_entity.pdbx_description
1 polymer ?
#
loop_
_entity_poly.entity_id
_entity_poly.type
_entity_poly.pdbx_seq_one_letter_code
_entity_poly.pdbx_strand_id
1 'polypeptide(L)'
;MKINNLYRTAVLLLAVVLLVLTAACGSEAQQPQDPAEPAVTGPEEIGEIYLYGEYHANERLLQKELALWKDCYARGVRYLFVELPYYTAQYLNLWMQAEDDTTLLEIYEDWNGSLSYNELVLEFYRSIKADCPETIFIGTDIGHQYETTGARYEAYLRAEGQLTSEEYKRADACVIQGRSYYLESDPDKQDDSYRENAMVQNFIAAVERLPAGTDIMGIYGAAHTDPTALSWDGTVDSMAKQLAAYYGDKLHCTDLTQLPAPTVTEESFTIAGKSYTATWLGGEDMSEWSQQYQSRSFWRLENAYEDFADAARIDDVLPYNNYPVEVEVGQVFAIELIRQSDGGSEWMYYRADGDEWQGMPVTVGFAPEE
;
A
#
# COMPACT_ATOMS: atom_id res chain seq x y z
N MET A 1 66.29 -9.78 25.52
CA MET A 1 65.93 -10.59 26.67
C MET A 1 65.70 -9.69 27.89
N LYS A 2 64.70 -8.81 27.88
CA LYS A 2 64.32 -7.90 29.01
C LYS A 2 62.88 -7.37 28.96
N ILE A 3 61.94 -8.12 28.36
CA ILE A 3 60.52 -7.70 28.28
C ILE A 3 59.57 -8.57 29.10
N ASN A 4 60.02 -9.73 29.65
CA ASN A 4 59.16 -10.68 30.34
C ASN A 4 58.91 -10.42 31.85
N ASN A 5 59.55 -9.41 32.46
CA ASN A 5 59.39 -9.19 33.90
C ASN A 5 58.35 -8.10 34.28
N LEU A 6 57.91 -7.27 33.33
CA LEU A 6 56.87 -6.25 33.64
C LEU A 6 55.45 -6.83 33.67
N TYR A 7 55.19 -7.88 32.86
CA TYR A 7 53.86 -8.48 32.82
C TYR A 7 53.53 -9.38 34.02
N ARG A 8 54.54 -9.96 34.67
CA ARG A 8 54.34 -10.82 35.87
C ARG A 8 54.00 -10.00 37.12
N THR A 9 54.45 -8.75 37.21
CA THR A 9 54.19 -7.90 38.38
C THR A 9 52.81 -7.21 38.30
N ALA A 10 52.31 -6.95 37.09
CA ALA A 10 50.98 -6.36 36.90
C ALA A 10 49.83 -7.36 37.13
N VAL A 11 50.04 -8.66 36.83
CA VAL A 11 49.02 -9.71 37.04
C VAL A 11 48.91 -10.09 38.51
N LEU A 12 49.99 -10.00 39.31
CA LEU A 12 49.97 -10.29 40.75
C LEU A 12 49.34 -9.17 41.58
N LEU A 13 49.37 -7.90 41.11
CA LEU A 13 48.71 -6.77 41.80
C LEU A 13 47.22 -6.73 41.54
N LEU A 14 46.73 -7.24 40.39
CA LEU A 14 45.31 -7.35 40.10
C LEU A 14 44.61 -8.49 40.88
N ALA A 15 45.35 -9.56 41.17
CA ALA A 15 44.81 -10.71 41.94
C ALA A 15 44.65 -10.43 43.44
N VAL A 16 45.43 -9.48 44.00
CA VAL A 16 45.36 -9.16 45.44
C VAL A 16 44.22 -8.13 45.74
N VAL A 17 43.85 -7.33 44.75
CA VAL A 17 42.72 -6.37 44.91
C VAL A 17 41.35 -7.07 44.79
N LEU A 18 41.26 -8.22 44.09
CA LEU A 18 40.04 -9.03 44.01
C LEU A 18 39.75 -9.93 45.22
N LEU A 19 40.71 -10.13 46.14
CA LEU A 19 40.56 -11.04 47.27
C LEU A 19 40.22 -10.36 48.60
N VAL A 20 40.11 -9.03 48.62
CA VAL A 20 39.75 -8.28 49.83
C VAL A 20 38.27 -7.82 49.86
N LEU A 21 37.51 -8.10 48.80
CA LEU A 21 36.10 -7.67 48.68
C LEU A 21 35.07 -8.81 48.91
N THR A 22 35.49 -10.00 49.41
CA THR A 22 34.53 -11.11 49.61
C THR A 22 34.30 -11.50 51.07
N ALA A 23 34.57 -10.60 52.04
CA ALA A 23 34.29 -10.91 53.43
C ALA A 23 33.57 -9.73 54.12
N ALA A 24 32.29 -9.50 53.79
CA ALA A 24 31.35 -8.84 54.70
C ALA A 24 29.91 -8.99 54.20
N CYS A 25 29.09 -9.56 55.06
CA CYS A 25 27.64 -9.50 55.18
C CYS A 25 26.79 -10.32 54.16
N GLY A 26 26.26 -11.42 54.70
CA GLY A 26 25.07 -12.07 54.17
C GLY A 26 23.85 -11.14 54.31
N SER A 27 23.30 -10.79 53.18
CA SER A 27 21.90 -10.48 52.96
C SER A 27 21.57 -10.97 51.57
N GLU A 28 20.45 -11.67 51.43
CA GLU A 28 19.95 -12.16 50.13
C GLU A 28 20.02 -11.04 49.12
N ALA A 29 20.96 -11.14 48.20
CA ALA A 29 21.01 -10.22 47.07
C ALA A 29 19.88 -10.60 46.09
N GLN A 30 18.81 -9.79 46.07
CA GLN A 30 17.93 -9.71 44.92
C GLN A 30 18.82 -9.54 43.67
N GLN A 31 18.64 -10.42 42.69
CA GLN A 31 19.21 -10.21 41.36
C GLN A 31 18.80 -8.81 40.86
N PRO A 32 19.69 -8.03 40.28
CA PRO A 32 19.29 -6.84 39.59
C PRO A 32 18.28 -7.26 38.52
N GLN A 33 17.04 -6.84 38.68
CA GLN A 33 16.13 -6.77 37.54
C GLN A 33 16.81 -5.86 36.51
N ASP A 34 17.02 -6.39 35.31
CA ASP A 34 17.31 -5.53 34.16
C ASP A 34 16.33 -4.36 34.21
N PRO A 35 16.80 -3.13 34.05
CA PRO A 35 15.87 -2.00 33.94
C PRO A 35 14.92 -2.38 32.80
N ALA A 36 13.62 -2.51 33.12
CA ALA A 36 12.58 -2.64 32.13
C ALA A 36 12.87 -1.55 31.10
N GLU A 37 12.99 -1.93 29.83
CA GLU A 37 12.99 -0.96 28.75
C GLU A 37 11.83 0.00 29.03
N PRO A 38 12.06 1.32 28.97
CA PRO A 38 10.97 2.26 29.18
C PRO A 38 9.89 1.91 28.19
N ALA A 39 8.70 1.60 28.68
CA ALA A 39 7.52 1.43 27.84
C ALA A 39 7.49 2.66 26.94
N VAL A 40 7.56 2.45 25.62
CA VAL A 40 7.42 3.51 24.64
C VAL A 40 5.98 4.01 24.80
N THR A 41 5.80 5.09 25.57
CA THR A 41 4.51 5.75 25.68
C THR A 41 4.31 6.49 24.37
N GLY A 42 3.31 6.09 23.60
CA GLY A 42 2.88 6.83 22.41
C GLY A 42 2.51 8.26 22.80
N PRO A 43 2.51 9.22 21.87
CA PRO A 43 2.23 10.60 22.15
C PRO A 43 0.82 10.74 22.77
N GLU A 44 0.75 11.19 24.00
CA GLU A 44 -0.50 11.34 24.77
C GLU A 44 -1.50 12.33 24.13
N GLU A 45 -1.07 13.09 23.13
CA GLU A 45 -1.80 14.21 22.55
C GLU A 45 -2.24 14.04 21.09
N ILE A 46 -2.09 12.84 20.48
CA ILE A 46 -2.58 12.63 19.11
C ILE A 46 -4.08 12.38 19.09
N GLY A 47 -4.76 12.78 18.00
CA GLY A 47 -6.13 12.38 17.67
C GLY A 47 -6.23 10.91 17.23
N GLU A 48 -7.29 10.58 16.52
CA GLU A 48 -7.52 9.23 16.00
C GLU A 48 -6.77 9.04 14.67
N ILE A 49 -6.23 7.83 14.46
CA ILE A 49 -5.51 7.43 13.25
C ILE A 49 -6.30 6.35 12.55
N TYR A 50 -6.76 6.62 11.32
CA TYR A 50 -7.51 5.69 10.49
C TYR A 50 -6.64 5.25 9.32
N LEU A 51 -6.15 4.00 9.32
CA LEU A 51 -5.41 3.40 8.21
C LEU A 51 -6.31 2.51 7.36
N TYR A 52 -6.27 2.73 6.06
CA TYR A 52 -7.02 1.96 5.08
C TYR A 52 -6.05 1.22 4.17
N GLY A 53 -6.25 -0.12 4.10
CA GLY A 53 -5.47 -1.01 3.26
C GLY A 53 -6.11 -1.18 1.88
N GLU A 54 -5.32 -1.06 0.81
CA GLU A 54 -5.83 -1.10 -0.55
C GLU A 54 -4.98 -2.03 -1.46
N TYR A 55 -5.47 -2.30 -2.68
CA TYR A 55 -4.69 -2.77 -3.82
C TYR A 55 -4.50 -1.60 -4.79
N HIS A 56 -3.24 -1.26 -5.06
CA HIS A 56 -2.88 -0.11 -5.89
C HIS A 56 -3.61 -0.09 -7.23
N ALA A 57 -4.05 1.12 -7.64
CA ALA A 57 -4.71 1.38 -8.91
C ALA A 57 -5.98 0.56 -9.18
N ASN A 58 -6.65 0.07 -8.15
CA ASN A 58 -7.94 -0.57 -8.28
C ASN A 58 -9.06 0.50 -8.26
N GLU A 59 -9.81 0.62 -9.36
CA GLU A 59 -10.85 1.66 -9.53
C GLU A 59 -11.83 1.71 -8.36
N ARG A 60 -12.35 0.55 -7.95
CA ARG A 60 -13.33 0.46 -6.87
C ARG A 60 -12.76 0.90 -5.53
N LEU A 61 -11.50 0.55 -5.25
CA LEU A 61 -10.84 0.95 -4.02
C LEU A 61 -10.53 2.44 -4.03
N LEU A 62 -10.02 3.00 -5.13
CA LEU A 62 -9.80 4.43 -5.30
C LEU A 62 -11.10 5.25 -5.12
N GLN A 63 -12.23 4.78 -5.66
CA GLN A 63 -13.54 5.41 -5.43
C GLN A 63 -13.93 5.36 -3.95
N LYS A 64 -13.69 4.24 -3.26
CA LYS A 64 -13.98 4.07 -1.84
C LYS A 64 -13.08 4.95 -0.97
N GLU A 65 -11.80 5.01 -1.26
CA GLU A 65 -10.81 5.86 -0.58
C GLU A 65 -11.16 7.33 -0.71
N LEU A 66 -11.52 7.76 -1.94
CA LEU A 66 -11.98 9.12 -2.18
C LEU A 66 -13.23 9.45 -1.36
N ALA A 67 -14.20 8.54 -1.28
CA ALA A 67 -15.41 8.72 -0.48
C ALA A 67 -15.06 8.83 1.02
N LEU A 68 -14.20 7.96 1.54
CA LEU A 68 -13.73 7.99 2.93
C LEU A 68 -12.94 9.27 3.22
N TRP A 69 -12.08 9.71 2.29
CA TRP A 69 -11.37 10.97 2.46
C TRP A 69 -12.32 12.17 2.51
N LYS A 70 -13.31 12.25 1.62
CA LYS A 70 -14.34 13.29 1.65
C LYS A 70 -15.10 13.33 2.98
N ASP A 71 -15.43 12.17 3.53
CA ASP A 71 -16.09 12.08 4.84
C ASP A 71 -15.18 12.55 5.98
N CYS A 72 -13.90 12.17 5.96
CA CYS A 72 -12.91 12.66 6.92
C CYS A 72 -12.70 14.16 6.79
N TYR A 73 -12.56 14.66 5.56
CA TYR A 73 -12.39 16.07 5.26
C TYR A 73 -13.58 16.92 5.73
N ALA A 74 -14.80 16.43 5.55
CA ALA A 74 -16.03 17.10 6.04
C ALA A 74 -16.08 17.19 7.57
N ARG A 75 -15.44 16.24 8.29
CA ARG A 75 -15.28 16.27 9.74
C ARG A 75 -14.14 17.18 10.22
N GLY A 76 -13.37 17.78 9.31
CA GLY A 76 -12.28 18.70 9.63
C GLY A 76 -10.88 18.10 9.55
N VAL A 77 -10.73 16.81 9.17
CA VAL A 77 -9.42 16.21 8.91
C VAL A 77 -8.80 16.87 7.68
N ARG A 78 -7.50 17.15 7.73
CA ARG A 78 -6.77 17.80 6.62
C ARG A 78 -5.52 17.05 6.20
N TYR A 79 -5.02 16.15 7.02
CA TYR A 79 -3.78 15.42 6.79
C TYR A 79 -4.08 14.02 6.25
N LEU A 80 -3.74 13.81 4.97
CA LEU A 80 -3.84 12.52 4.29
C LEU A 80 -2.45 11.91 4.19
N PHE A 81 -2.21 10.86 4.95
CA PHE A 81 -0.99 10.08 4.92
C PHE A 81 -1.05 9.09 3.77
N VAL A 82 0.02 8.97 3.02
CA VAL A 82 0.07 8.17 1.79
C VAL A 82 1.36 7.37 1.70
N GLU A 83 1.28 6.21 1.05
CA GLU A 83 2.42 5.35 0.72
C GLU A 83 3.23 5.94 -0.43
N LEU A 84 3.77 7.12 -0.19
CA LEU A 84 4.63 7.86 -1.11
C LEU A 84 5.86 8.39 -0.35
N PRO A 85 6.97 8.62 -1.05
CA PRO A 85 8.12 9.32 -0.49
C PRO A 85 7.76 10.73 0.01
N TYR A 86 8.49 11.19 1.02
CA TYR A 86 8.34 12.54 1.56
C TYR A 86 8.30 13.62 0.46
N TYR A 87 9.28 13.65 -0.43
CA TYR A 87 9.38 14.65 -1.49
C TYR A 87 8.25 14.58 -2.51
N THR A 88 7.71 13.38 -2.79
CA THR A 88 6.57 13.24 -3.71
C THR A 88 5.32 13.87 -3.10
N ALA A 89 5.04 13.61 -1.82
CA ALA A 89 3.93 14.25 -1.12
C ALA A 89 4.09 15.78 -1.04
N GLN A 90 5.32 16.28 -0.87
CA GLN A 90 5.57 17.73 -0.90
C GLN A 90 5.31 18.34 -2.29
N TYR A 91 5.65 17.63 -3.37
CA TYR A 91 5.29 18.08 -4.72
C TYR A 91 3.77 18.07 -4.94
N LEU A 92 3.07 17.06 -4.43
CA LEU A 92 1.60 17.07 -4.45
C LEU A 92 1.05 18.28 -3.68
N ASN A 93 1.63 18.65 -2.55
CA ASN A 93 1.23 19.85 -1.80
C ASN A 93 1.50 21.15 -2.57
N LEU A 94 2.59 21.24 -3.34
CA LEU A 94 2.84 22.35 -4.26
C LEU A 94 1.80 22.38 -5.39
N TRP A 95 1.50 21.23 -5.99
CA TRP A 95 0.47 21.10 -7.01
C TRP A 95 -0.93 21.46 -6.49
N MET A 96 -1.27 21.12 -5.25
CA MET A 96 -2.55 21.53 -4.63
C MET A 96 -2.77 23.05 -4.66
N GLN A 97 -1.68 23.84 -4.65
CA GLN A 97 -1.73 25.30 -4.73
C GLN A 97 -1.54 25.85 -6.15
N ALA A 98 -1.19 25.02 -7.13
CA ALA A 98 -0.97 25.42 -8.52
C ALA A 98 -2.27 25.63 -9.28
N GLU A 99 -2.23 26.46 -10.32
CA GLU A 99 -3.40 26.72 -11.19
C GLU A 99 -3.62 25.60 -12.22
N ASP A 100 -2.58 24.82 -12.52
CA ASP A 100 -2.61 23.76 -13.54
C ASP A 100 -2.04 22.43 -12.99
N ASP A 101 -2.02 21.39 -13.84
CA ASP A 101 -1.58 20.05 -13.50
C ASP A 101 -0.10 19.78 -13.84
N THR A 102 0.67 20.79 -14.26
CA THR A 102 2.05 20.56 -14.73
C THR A 102 2.87 19.76 -13.72
N THR A 103 2.85 20.13 -12.44
CA THR A 103 3.58 19.42 -11.38
C THR A 103 3.06 18.00 -11.14
N LEU A 104 1.73 17.80 -11.19
CA LEU A 104 1.15 16.46 -11.05
C LEU A 104 1.56 15.55 -12.21
N LEU A 105 1.55 16.07 -13.45
CA LEU A 105 1.95 15.31 -14.62
C LEU A 105 3.44 14.96 -14.61
N GLU A 106 4.30 15.83 -14.08
CA GLU A 106 5.72 15.52 -13.87
C GLU A 106 5.93 14.37 -12.85
N ILE A 107 5.15 14.36 -11.78
CA ILE A 107 5.16 13.25 -10.80
C ILE A 107 4.65 11.97 -11.47
N TYR A 108 3.56 12.07 -12.21
CA TYR A 108 2.94 10.96 -12.91
C TYR A 108 3.92 10.28 -13.88
N GLU A 109 4.63 11.05 -14.69
CA GLU A 109 5.65 10.52 -15.61
C GLU A 109 6.80 9.82 -14.85
N ASP A 110 7.19 10.29 -13.68
CA ASP A 110 8.20 9.65 -12.85
C ASP A 110 7.75 8.29 -12.27
N TRP A 111 6.43 8.04 -12.21
CA TRP A 111 5.86 6.76 -11.79
C TRP A 111 5.87 5.68 -12.88
N ASN A 112 6.30 6.02 -14.10
CA ASN A 112 6.34 5.07 -15.20
C ASN A 112 7.08 3.77 -14.80
N GLY A 113 6.42 2.64 -15.03
CA GLY A 113 6.89 1.31 -14.62
C GLY A 113 6.44 0.87 -13.21
N SER A 114 5.65 1.69 -12.48
CA SER A 114 4.99 1.32 -11.24
C SER A 114 3.47 1.21 -11.42
N LEU A 115 2.77 0.64 -10.44
CA LEU A 115 1.30 0.55 -10.43
C LEU A 115 0.64 1.94 -10.34
N SER A 116 1.35 2.94 -9.82
CA SER A 116 0.85 4.32 -9.73
C SER A 116 0.81 5.04 -11.08
N TYR A 117 1.49 4.52 -12.11
CA TYR A 117 1.38 5.03 -13.49
C TYR A 117 0.08 4.53 -14.12
N ASN A 118 -1.04 5.11 -13.70
CA ASN A 118 -2.40 4.71 -14.07
C ASN A 118 -3.31 5.94 -14.04
N GLU A 119 -4.10 6.13 -15.09
CA GLU A 119 -5.04 7.25 -15.22
C GLU A 119 -6.03 7.34 -14.05
N LEU A 120 -6.46 6.20 -13.49
CA LEU A 120 -7.35 6.19 -12.32
C LEU A 120 -6.69 6.83 -11.09
N VAL A 121 -5.38 6.63 -10.91
CA VAL A 121 -4.61 7.28 -9.84
C VAL A 121 -4.49 8.78 -10.09
N LEU A 122 -4.27 9.18 -11.34
CA LEU A 122 -4.22 10.59 -11.74
C LEU A 122 -5.55 11.29 -11.43
N GLU A 123 -6.67 10.69 -11.82
CA GLU A 123 -8.02 11.21 -11.56
C GLU A 123 -8.38 11.21 -10.06
N PHE A 124 -7.87 10.26 -9.30
CA PHE A 124 -8.01 10.25 -7.83
C PHE A 124 -7.41 11.51 -7.20
N TYR A 125 -6.17 11.88 -7.54
CA TYR A 125 -5.56 13.11 -7.04
C TYR A 125 -6.30 14.36 -7.52
N ARG A 126 -6.69 14.43 -8.79
CA ARG A 126 -7.52 15.54 -9.33
C ARG A 126 -8.82 15.71 -8.57
N SER A 127 -9.49 14.59 -8.26
CA SER A 127 -10.74 14.60 -7.48
C SER A 127 -10.50 15.11 -6.06
N ILE A 128 -9.38 14.74 -5.41
CA ILE A 128 -9.03 15.29 -4.10
C ILE A 128 -8.82 16.80 -4.18
N LYS A 129 -8.09 17.30 -5.17
CA LYS A 129 -7.87 18.74 -5.35
C LYS A 129 -9.18 19.50 -5.56
N ALA A 130 -10.08 18.94 -6.37
CA ALA A 130 -11.37 19.57 -6.68
C ALA A 130 -12.32 19.61 -5.47
N ASP A 131 -12.42 18.50 -4.72
CA ASP A 131 -13.44 18.31 -3.69
C ASP A 131 -12.93 18.58 -2.28
N CYS A 132 -11.60 18.48 -2.06
CA CYS A 132 -10.93 18.61 -0.76
C CYS A 132 -9.68 19.50 -0.87
N PRO A 133 -9.81 20.78 -1.28
CA PRO A 133 -8.68 21.63 -1.70
C PRO A 133 -7.70 21.99 -0.57
N GLU A 134 -8.06 21.80 0.71
CA GLU A 134 -7.18 22.05 1.85
C GLU A 134 -6.44 20.78 2.30
N THR A 135 -6.47 19.71 1.50
CA THR A 135 -5.73 18.47 1.80
C THR A 135 -4.23 18.74 1.85
N ILE A 136 -3.59 18.20 2.88
CA ILE A 136 -2.14 18.17 3.04
C ILE A 136 -1.69 16.73 2.99
N PHE A 137 -0.98 16.37 1.93
CA PHE A 137 -0.41 15.03 1.76
C PHE A 137 0.85 14.87 2.63
N ILE A 138 0.93 13.75 3.33
CA ILE A 138 2.08 13.37 4.15
C ILE A 138 2.61 12.03 3.63
N GLY A 139 3.76 12.06 2.94
CA GLY A 139 4.45 10.87 2.45
C GLY A 139 5.33 10.27 3.53
N THR A 140 5.21 8.97 3.75
CA THR A 140 5.96 8.26 4.80
C THR A 140 6.70 7.03 4.30
N ASP A 141 6.64 6.73 3.00
CA ASP A 141 7.42 5.65 2.42
C ASP A 141 8.90 6.04 2.24
N ILE A 142 9.72 5.06 1.94
CA ILE A 142 11.12 5.26 1.55
C ILE A 142 11.22 6.01 0.21
N GLY A 143 12.42 6.37 -0.18
CA GLY A 143 12.68 7.18 -1.38
C GLY A 143 12.55 6.40 -2.68
N HIS A 144 11.33 6.12 -3.14
CA HIS A 144 11.10 5.72 -4.53
C HIS A 144 11.33 6.90 -5.47
N GLN A 145 11.74 6.67 -6.72
CA GLN A 145 12.05 7.73 -7.70
C GLN A 145 13.02 8.80 -7.17
N TYR A 146 14.00 8.40 -6.34
CA TYR A 146 14.96 9.34 -5.71
C TYR A 146 15.84 10.06 -6.74
N GLU A 147 16.12 9.46 -7.91
CA GLU A 147 16.91 10.07 -8.98
C GLU A 147 16.10 11.03 -9.86
N THR A 148 14.78 10.99 -9.83
CA THR A 148 13.88 11.84 -10.60
C THR A 148 13.14 12.81 -9.69
N THR A 149 12.02 12.43 -9.09
CA THR A 149 11.22 13.28 -8.21
C THR A 149 12.03 13.79 -7.01
N GLY A 150 12.83 12.94 -6.37
CA GLY A 150 13.68 13.31 -5.23
C GLY A 150 14.70 14.37 -5.61
N ALA A 151 15.49 14.12 -6.68
CA ALA A 151 16.49 15.07 -7.17
C ALA A 151 15.87 16.40 -7.63
N ARG A 152 14.67 16.35 -8.23
CA ARG A 152 13.93 17.55 -8.66
C ARG A 152 13.49 18.37 -7.45
N TYR A 153 12.97 17.72 -6.38
CA TYR A 153 12.57 18.41 -5.16
C TYR A 153 13.75 19.05 -4.43
N GLU A 154 14.88 18.37 -4.32
CA GLU A 154 16.09 18.96 -3.78
C GLU A 154 16.58 20.17 -4.60
N ALA A 155 16.48 20.09 -5.93
CA ALA A 155 16.83 21.20 -6.82
C ALA A 155 15.88 22.39 -6.62
N TYR A 156 14.59 22.15 -6.44
CA TYR A 156 13.60 23.16 -6.09
C TYR A 156 13.97 23.84 -4.77
N LEU A 157 14.19 23.10 -3.69
CA LEU A 157 14.57 23.66 -2.39
C LEU A 157 15.87 24.45 -2.45
N ARG A 158 16.82 24.01 -3.28
CA ARG A 158 18.06 24.73 -3.51
C ARG A 158 17.83 26.08 -4.21
N ALA A 159 16.94 26.10 -5.21
CA ALA A 159 16.57 27.33 -5.92
C ALA A 159 15.87 28.34 -4.98
N GLU A 160 15.05 27.82 -4.04
CA GLU A 160 14.41 28.62 -3.00
C GLU A 160 15.36 29.04 -1.84
N GLY A 161 16.64 28.68 -1.89
CA GLY A 161 17.62 29.00 -0.86
C GLY A 161 17.47 28.22 0.44
N GLN A 162 16.78 27.06 0.41
CA GLN A 162 16.38 26.27 1.58
C GLN A 162 17.33 25.10 1.91
N LEU A 163 18.60 25.13 1.48
CA LEU A 163 19.56 24.03 1.69
C LEU A 163 19.80 23.62 3.15
N THR A 164 19.46 24.47 4.10
CA THR A 164 19.63 24.21 5.54
C THR A 164 18.29 24.03 6.26
N SER A 165 17.18 24.02 5.52
CA SER A 165 15.84 23.86 6.08
C SER A 165 15.60 22.42 6.58
N GLU A 166 14.62 22.24 7.42
CA GLU A 166 14.16 20.89 7.83
C GLU A 166 13.53 20.12 6.67
N GLU A 167 12.93 20.83 5.72
CA GLU A 167 12.39 20.27 4.48
C GLU A 167 13.50 19.62 3.65
N TYR A 168 14.62 20.33 3.45
CA TYR A 168 15.76 19.79 2.72
C TYR A 168 16.37 18.56 3.42
N LYS A 169 16.55 18.62 4.74
CA LYS A 169 17.08 17.48 5.52
C LYS A 169 16.18 16.24 5.40
N ARG A 170 14.86 16.42 5.40
CA ARG A 170 13.92 15.32 5.23
C ARG A 170 13.93 14.75 3.82
N ALA A 171 14.00 15.61 2.81
CA ALA A 171 14.13 15.17 1.41
C ALA A 171 15.41 14.37 1.22
N ASP A 172 16.55 14.86 1.69
CA ASP A 172 17.85 14.18 1.62
C ASP A 172 17.82 12.85 2.39
N ALA A 173 17.26 12.81 3.60
CA ALA A 173 17.10 11.58 4.37
C ALA A 173 16.24 10.55 3.62
N CYS A 174 15.14 10.96 2.98
CA CYS A 174 14.30 10.09 2.18
C CYS A 174 15.04 9.57 0.92
N VAL A 175 15.85 10.43 0.25
CA VAL A 175 16.74 10.00 -0.85
C VAL A 175 17.76 8.96 -0.37
N ILE A 176 18.34 9.14 0.81
CA ILE A 176 19.27 8.18 1.42
C ILE A 176 18.56 6.85 1.70
N GLN A 177 17.35 6.87 2.27
CA GLN A 177 16.55 5.66 2.50
C GLN A 177 16.32 4.88 1.20
N GLY A 178 15.92 5.58 0.12
CA GLY A 178 15.72 4.95 -1.18
C GLY A 178 16.99 4.32 -1.74
N ARG A 179 18.12 5.04 -1.66
CA ARG A 179 19.41 4.49 -2.09
C ARG A 179 19.82 3.26 -1.31
N SER A 180 19.65 3.27 0.01
CA SER A 180 19.96 2.10 0.85
C SER A 180 19.10 0.91 0.47
N TYR A 181 17.80 1.12 0.24
CA TYR A 181 16.88 0.06 -0.17
C TYR A 181 17.24 -0.54 -1.53
N TYR A 182 17.47 0.30 -2.54
CA TYR A 182 17.63 -0.17 -3.92
C TYR A 182 19.06 -0.55 -4.30
N LEU A 183 20.09 0.04 -3.68
CA LEU A 183 21.49 -0.17 -4.06
C LEU A 183 22.27 -1.03 -3.08
N GLU A 184 21.89 -1.06 -1.80
CA GLU A 184 22.61 -1.79 -0.75
C GLU A 184 21.97 -3.13 -0.44
N SER A 185 20.68 -3.31 -0.76
CA SER A 185 19.97 -4.58 -0.63
C SER A 185 20.36 -5.55 -1.74
N ASP A 186 20.21 -6.86 -1.49
CA ASP A 186 20.37 -7.91 -2.50
C ASP A 186 19.36 -7.65 -3.64
N PRO A 187 19.82 -7.50 -4.90
CA PRO A 187 18.92 -7.20 -6.03
C PRO A 187 17.84 -8.26 -6.24
N ASP A 188 18.07 -9.49 -5.76
CA ASP A 188 17.12 -10.60 -5.87
C ASP A 188 16.16 -10.71 -4.66
N LYS A 189 16.34 -9.83 -3.66
CA LYS A 189 15.51 -9.79 -2.44
C LYS A 189 15.27 -8.35 -2.05
N GLN A 190 14.04 -7.90 -2.15
CA GLN A 190 13.63 -6.66 -1.51
C GLN A 190 13.74 -6.86 0.01
N ASP A 191 14.43 -5.95 0.69
CA ASP A 191 14.52 -5.96 2.14
C ASP A 191 13.27 -5.29 2.74
N ASP A 192 12.19 -6.06 2.82
CA ASP A 192 10.92 -5.59 3.37
C ASP A 192 11.08 -5.15 4.83
N SER A 193 11.99 -5.76 5.58
CA SER A 193 12.24 -5.36 6.96
C SER A 193 12.76 -3.93 7.06
N TYR A 194 13.64 -3.53 6.15
CA TYR A 194 14.14 -2.17 6.07
C TYR A 194 13.00 -1.19 5.73
N ARG A 195 12.19 -1.51 4.71
CA ARG A 195 11.10 -0.66 4.26
C ARG A 195 10.03 -0.48 5.32
N GLU A 196 9.54 -1.58 5.93
CA GLU A 196 8.54 -1.53 7.02
C GLU A 196 9.01 -0.66 8.18
N ASN A 197 10.22 -0.90 8.67
CA ASN A 197 10.78 -0.13 9.77
C ASN A 197 10.99 1.35 9.42
N ALA A 198 11.40 1.67 8.19
CA ALA A 198 11.56 3.04 7.73
C ALA A 198 10.20 3.75 7.63
N MET A 199 9.16 3.09 7.10
CA MET A 199 7.80 3.64 7.04
C MET A 199 7.26 3.96 8.43
N VAL A 200 7.45 3.06 9.42
CA VAL A 200 7.07 3.30 10.81
C VAL A 200 7.77 4.54 11.38
N GLN A 201 9.09 4.64 11.22
CA GLN A 201 9.86 5.79 11.71
C GLN A 201 9.43 7.09 11.04
N ASN A 202 9.22 7.07 9.72
CA ASN A 202 8.76 8.22 8.96
C ASN A 202 7.35 8.65 9.41
N PHE A 203 6.45 7.69 9.63
CA PHE A 203 5.08 7.93 10.10
C PHE A 203 5.09 8.59 11.46
N ILE A 204 5.77 8.00 12.45
CA ILE A 204 5.87 8.57 13.81
C ILE A 204 6.47 9.96 13.76
N ALA A 205 7.59 10.14 13.05
CA ALA A 205 8.22 11.44 12.93
C ALA A 205 7.36 12.48 12.20
N ALA A 206 6.46 12.08 11.31
CA ALA A 206 5.49 12.98 10.68
C ALA A 206 4.39 13.39 11.66
N VAL A 207 3.83 12.42 12.40
CA VAL A 207 2.79 12.65 13.40
C VAL A 207 3.27 13.60 14.51
N GLU A 208 4.48 13.44 15.02
CA GLU A 208 5.06 14.30 16.06
C GLU A 208 5.15 15.79 15.67
N ARG A 209 5.01 16.11 14.38
CA ARG A 209 5.01 17.50 13.88
C ARG A 209 3.63 18.10 13.72
N LEU A 210 2.59 17.29 13.87
CA LEU A 210 1.21 17.74 13.73
C LEU A 210 0.76 18.45 15.02
N PRO A 211 -0.21 19.37 14.91
CA PRO A 211 -0.85 19.93 16.10
C PRO A 211 -1.45 18.83 17.00
N ALA A 212 -1.39 19.04 18.31
CA ALA A 212 -2.01 18.13 19.28
C ALA A 212 -3.50 17.91 18.97
N GLY A 213 -3.97 16.67 19.13
CA GLY A 213 -5.35 16.27 18.87
C GLY A 213 -5.72 16.17 17.39
N THR A 214 -4.74 16.16 16.50
CA THR A 214 -4.98 16.03 15.04
C THR A 214 -5.40 14.61 14.69
N ASP A 215 -6.58 14.47 14.08
CA ASP A 215 -7.00 13.21 13.43
C ASP A 215 -6.33 13.04 12.09
N ILE A 216 -6.02 11.79 11.74
CA ILE A 216 -5.26 11.40 10.54
C ILE A 216 -6.03 10.34 9.78
N MET A 217 -6.05 10.44 8.46
CA MET A 217 -6.37 9.33 7.58
C MET A 217 -5.11 8.91 6.81
N GLY A 218 -4.87 7.60 6.67
CA GLY A 218 -3.78 7.03 5.89
C GLY A 218 -4.27 5.99 4.91
N ILE A 219 -3.69 5.98 3.69
CA ILE A 219 -3.96 5.02 2.62
C ILE A 219 -2.65 4.33 2.27
N TYR A 220 -2.61 3.01 2.39
CA TYR A 220 -1.43 2.18 2.14
C TYR A 220 -1.86 0.84 1.54
N GLY A 221 -0.95 0.15 0.86
CA GLY A 221 -1.18 -1.23 0.45
C GLY A 221 -1.58 -2.12 1.63
N ALA A 222 -2.54 -3.02 1.41
CA ALA A 222 -3.12 -3.86 2.46
C ALA A 222 -2.07 -4.66 3.26
N ALA A 223 -0.95 -5.03 2.62
CA ALA A 223 0.15 -5.72 3.30
C ALA A 223 0.76 -4.92 4.46
N HIS A 224 0.69 -3.57 4.41
CA HIS A 224 1.25 -2.69 5.43
C HIS A 224 0.25 -2.31 6.54
N THR A 225 -1.05 -2.60 6.34
CA THR A 225 -2.14 -2.09 7.21
C THR A 225 -2.80 -3.13 8.09
N ASP A 226 -2.39 -4.39 8.04
CA ASP A 226 -2.88 -5.44 8.95
C ASP A 226 -2.14 -5.35 10.30
N PRO A 227 -2.83 -4.99 11.42
CA PRO A 227 -2.20 -4.83 12.74
C PRO A 227 -1.82 -6.17 13.39
N THR A 228 -2.05 -7.30 12.73
CA THR A 228 -1.72 -8.65 13.24
C THR A 228 -0.68 -9.37 12.39
N ALA A 229 -0.43 -8.91 11.17
CA ALA A 229 0.42 -9.57 10.19
C ALA A 229 1.92 -9.28 10.38
N LEU A 230 2.72 -10.06 9.68
CA LEU A 230 4.11 -9.77 9.40
C LEU A 230 4.21 -9.07 8.03
N SER A 231 5.40 -8.51 7.73
CA SER A 231 5.78 -8.03 6.40
C SER A 231 5.56 -9.10 5.33
N TRP A 232 5.55 -8.71 4.07
CA TRP A 232 5.35 -9.63 2.95
C TRP A 232 6.33 -10.82 2.96
N ASP A 233 7.58 -10.57 3.33
CA ASP A 233 8.63 -11.61 3.44
C ASP A 233 8.57 -12.38 4.78
N GLY A 234 7.71 -12.01 5.72
CA GLY A 234 7.53 -12.65 7.02
C GLY A 234 8.67 -12.41 8.02
N THR A 235 9.56 -11.45 7.77
CA THR A 235 10.77 -11.22 8.58
C THR A 235 10.57 -10.24 9.73
N VAL A 236 9.62 -9.30 9.61
CA VAL A 236 9.35 -8.26 10.59
C VAL A 236 7.84 -8.04 10.74
N ASP A 237 7.41 -7.40 11.82
CA ASP A 237 6.04 -6.97 11.97
C ASP A 237 5.65 -5.92 10.90
N SER A 238 4.44 -6.01 10.34
CA SER A 238 3.92 -5.01 9.40
C SER A 238 3.95 -3.60 10.00
N MET A 239 3.90 -2.57 9.15
CA MET A 239 3.84 -1.17 9.60
C MET A 239 2.70 -0.97 10.60
N ALA A 240 1.48 -1.42 10.30
CA ALA A 240 0.32 -1.25 11.18
C ALA A 240 0.49 -1.99 12.51
N LYS A 241 1.11 -3.17 12.54
CA LYS A 241 1.36 -3.91 13.79
C LYS A 241 2.35 -3.19 14.69
N GLN A 242 3.41 -2.60 14.12
CA GLN A 242 4.36 -1.78 14.86
C GLN A 242 3.70 -0.48 15.36
N LEU A 243 2.89 0.19 14.51
CA LEU A 243 2.15 1.39 14.89
C LEU A 243 1.08 1.10 15.97
N ALA A 244 0.43 -0.06 15.94
CA ALA A 244 -0.52 -0.49 16.97
C ALA A 244 0.16 -0.65 18.33
N ALA A 245 1.39 -1.16 18.36
CA ALA A 245 2.17 -1.23 19.59
C ALA A 245 2.54 0.16 20.13
N TYR A 246 2.66 1.18 19.27
CA TYR A 246 3.03 2.54 19.63
C TYR A 246 1.81 3.42 20.01
N TYR A 247 0.73 3.36 19.21
CA TYR A 247 -0.45 4.24 19.36
C TYR A 247 -1.61 3.60 20.12
N GLY A 248 -1.60 2.27 20.29
CA GLY A 248 -2.65 1.55 21.02
C GLY A 248 -4.03 1.73 20.40
N ASP A 249 -5.02 2.02 21.24
CA ASP A 249 -6.43 2.12 20.85
C ASP A 249 -6.75 3.30 19.92
N LYS A 250 -5.79 4.18 19.68
CA LYS A 250 -5.96 5.32 18.75
C LYS A 250 -5.76 4.94 17.29
N LEU A 251 -5.20 3.76 17.01
CA LEU A 251 -5.00 3.25 15.67
C LEU A 251 -6.16 2.35 15.25
N HIS A 252 -6.81 2.71 14.15
CA HIS A 252 -7.91 1.96 13.55
C HIS A 252 -7.50 1.53 12.14
N CYS A 253 -7.41 0.22 11.91
CA CYS A 253 -7.05 -0.35 10.62
C CYS A 253 -8.28 -0.95 9.94
N THR A 254 -8.46 -0.68 8.66
CA THR A 254 -9.53 -1.26 7.84
C THR A 254 -8.95 -1.73 6.52
N ASP A 255 -9.05 -3.02 6.26
CA ASP A 255 -8.68 -3.60 4.98
C ASP A 255 -9.84 -3.41 3.98
N LEU A 256 -9.66 -2.51 3.01
CA LEU A 256 -10.66 -2.22 1.98
C LEU A 256 -10.76 -3.35 0.96
N THR A 257 -9.75 -4.20 0.85
CA THR A 257 -9.76 -5.34 -0.07
C THR A 257 -10.78 -6.40 0.35
N GLN A 258 -11.12 -6.45 1.65
CA GLN A 258 -12.10 -7.36 2.25
C GLN A 258 -13.51 -6.76 2.32
N LEU A 259 -13.70 -5.51 1.88
CA LEU A 259 -15.04 -4.94 1.88
C LEU A 259 -15.92 -5.71 0.91
N PRO A 260 -17.17 -6.05 1.32
CA PRO A 260 -18.10 -6.69 0.41
C PRO A 260 -18.27 -5.85 -0.84
N ALA A 261 -18.47 -6.50 -1.97
CA ALA A 261 -18.77 -5.83 -3.22
C ALA A 261 -19.85 -4.76 -2.99
N PRO A 262 -19.80 -3.58 -3.64
CA PRO A 262 -20.87 -2.58 -3.53
C PRO A 262 -22.18 -3.25 -3.83
N THR A 263 -23.28 -2.67 -3.32
CA THR A 263 -24.66 -3.17 -3.54
C THR A 263 -24.80 -3.54 -5.00
N VAL A 264 -24.86 -4.82 -5.23
CA VAL A 264 -24.68 -5.44 -6.52
C VAL A 264 -25.77 -4.90 -7.44
N THR A 265 -25.40 -4.31 -8.57
CA THR A 265 -26.39 -4.12 -9.63
C THR A 265 -26.72 -5.51 -10.14
N GLU A 266 -27.89 -6.01 -9.74
CA GLU A 266 -28.42 -7.25 -10.27
C GLU A 266 -29.30 -6.94 -11.47
N GLU A 267 -29.03 -7.61 -12.58
CA GLU A 267 -29.86 -7.58 -13.76
C GLU A 267 -30.36 -8.96 -14.11
N SER A 268 -31.42 -9.05 -14.88
CA SER A 268 -31.94 -10.33 -15.37
C SER A 268 -31.45 -10.55 -16.79
N PHE A 269 -30.61 -11.58 -16.99
CA PHE A 269 -30.14 -12.00 -18.30
C PHE A 269 -30.92 -13.22 -18.77
N THR A 270 -31.37 -13.19 -20.03
CA THR A 270 -31.99 -14.37 -20.64
C THR A 270 -31.00 -15.00 -21.60
N ILE A 271 -30.55 -16.22 -21.29
CA ILE A 271 -29.57 -16.96 -22.07
C ILE A 271 -30.21 -18.33 -22.39
N ALA A 272 -30.20 -18.73 -23.66
CA ALA A 272 -30.82 -20.00 -24.10
C ALA A 272 -32.28 -20.17 -23.61
N GLY A 273 -33.04 -19.08 -23.56
CA GLY A 273 -34.44 -19.07 -23.12
C GLY A 273 -34.69 -19.20 -21.61
N LYS A 274 -33.62 -19.26 -20.79
CA LYS A 274 -33.69 -19.27 -19.33
C LYS A 274 -33.20 -17.95 -18.76
N SER A 275 -33.92 -17.43 -17.72
CA SER A 275 -33.50 -16.19 -17.07
C SER A 275 -32.60 -16.48 -15.87
N TYR A 276 -31.53 -15.70 -15.76
CA TYR A 276 -30.55 -15.73 -14.66
C TYR A 276 -30.45 -14.37 -14.01
N THR A 277 -30.28 -14.33 -12.71
CA THR A 277 -29.79 -13.12 -12.04
C THR A 277 -28.31 -12.96 -12.38
N ALA A 278 -27.94 -11.81 -12.89
CA ALA A 278 -26.57 -11.45 -13.21
C ALA A 278 -26.10 -10.34 -12.27
N THR A 279 -24.98 -10.59 -11.63
CA THR A 279 -24.33 -9.68 -10.72
C THR A 279 -23.24 -8.93 -11.47
N TRP A 280 -23.32 -7.59 -11.58
CA TRP A 280 -22.25 -6.79 -12.13
C TRP A 280 -21.03 -6.78 -11.20
N LEU A 281 -19.86 -7.10 -11.72
CA LEU A 281 -18.62 -7.24 -10.96
C LEU A 281 -17.65 -6.07 -11.17
N GLY A 282 -17.77 -5.35 -12.29
CA GLY A 282 -16.90 -4.25 -12.67
C GLY A 282 -16.75 -4.13 -14.16
N GLY A 283 -16.12 -3.05 -14.60
CA GLY A 283 -15.80 -2.79 -16.01
C GLY A 283 -14.35 -2.32 -16.17
N GLU A 284 -13.86 -2.38 -17.39
CA GLU A 284 -12.51 -1.93 -17.76
C GLU A 284 -12.57 -1.18 -19.07
N ASP A 285 -11.90 -0.03 -19.14
CA ASP A 285 -11.64 0.68 -20.40
C ASP A 285 -10.48 0.00 -21.12
N MET A 286 -10.72 -0.40 -22.38
CA MET A 286 -9.75 -1.08 -23.23
C MET A 286 -9.27 -0.19 -24.38
N SER A 287 -9.73 1.05 -24.46
CA SER A 287 -9.55 1.92 -25.64
C SER A 287 -8.08 2.21 -25.94
N GLU A 288 -7.20 2.19 -24.95
CA GLU A 288 -5.78 2.48 -25.15
C GLU A 288 -4.95 1.31 -25.68
N TRP A 289 -5.36 0.07 -25.36
CA TRP A 289 -4.56 -1.12 -25.67
C TRP A 289 -5.27 -2.12 -26.61
N SER A 290 -6.59 -2.02 -26.79
CA SER A 290 -7.34 -2.84 -27.73
C SER A 290 -7.71 -2.04 -28.98
N GLN A 291 -7.38 -2.55 -30.15
CA GLN A 291 -7.84 -1.95 -31.42
C GLN A 291 -9.28 -2.33 -31.77
N GLN A 292 -9.84 -3.32 -31.11
CA GLN A 292 -11.14 -3.90 -31.42
C GLN A 292 -12.24 -3.44 -30.46
N TYR A 293 -11.91 -3.35 -29.17
CA TYR A 293 -12.89 -3.05 -28.13
C TYR A 293 -12.55 -1.77 -27.37
N GLN A 294 -13.58 -1.02 -27.01
CA GLN A 294 -13.51 0.19 -26.22
C GLN A 294 -13.53 -0.13 -24.72
N SER A 295 -14.38 -1.09 -24.33
CA SER A 295 -14.50 -1.48 -22.92
C SER A 295 -14.99 -2.93 -22.79
N ARG A 296 -14.81 -3.49 -21.60
CA ARG A 296 -15.44 -4.74 -21.19
C ARG A 296 -16.11 -4.59 -19.83
N SER A 297 -17.22 -5.30 -19.62
CA SER A 297 -17.96 -5.39 -18.36
C SER A 297 -18.10 -6.86 -17.96
N PHE A 298 -17.90 -7.13 -16.69
CA PHE A 298 -17.95 -8.48 -16.11
C PHE A 298 -19.23 -8.67 -15.32
N TRP A 299 -19.94 -9.75 -15.62
CA TRP A 299 -21.16 -10.16 -14.91
C TRP A 299 -21.01 -11.59 -14.45
N ARG A 300 -21.38 -11.91 -13.20
CA ARG A 300 -21.50 -13.29 -12.73
C ARG A 300 -22.95 -13.72 -12.81
N LEU A 301 -23.21 -14.88 -13.45
CA LEU A 301 -24.54 -15.47 -13.54
C LEU A 301 -24.76 -16.34 -12.31
N GLU A 302 -25.68 -15.93 -11.44
CA GLU A 302 -25.89 -16.59 -10.18
C GLU A 302 -26.59 -17.97 -10.37
N ASN A 303 -26.02 -19.01 -9.73
CA ASN A 303 -26.52 -20.38 -9.76
C ASN A 303 -26.64 -20.98 -11.18
N ALA A 304 -25.80 -20.52 -12.13
CA ALA A 304 -25.90 -20.93 -13.54
C ALA A 304 -25.02 -22.13 -13.90
N TYR A 305 -24.09 -22.56 -13.05
CA TYR A 305 -23.05 -23.53 -13.42
C TYR A 305 -23.62 -24.87 -13.90
N GLU A 306 -24.58 -25.45 -13.16
CA GLU A 306 -25.17 -26.74 -13.53
C GLU A 306 -25.87 -26.73 -14.90
N ASP A 307 -26.39 -25.58 -15.32
CA ASP A 307 -27.03 -25.43 -16.63
C ASP A 307 -26.03 -25.37 -17.79
N PHE A 308 -24.78 -24.95 -17.52
CA PHE A 308 -23.74 -24.77 -18.53
C PHE A 308 -22.52 -25.70 -18.36
N ALA A 309 -22.52 -26.60 -17.38
CA ALA A 309 -21.41 -27.52 -17.13
C ALA A 309 -21.06 -28.38 -18.35
N ASP A 310 -22.08 -28.83 -19.09
CA ASP A 310 -21.94 -29.65 -20.29
C ASP A 310 -21.97 -28.85 -21.61
N ALA A 311 -22.06 -27.50 -21.56
CA ALA A 311 -22.06 -26.67 -22.76
C ALA A 311 -20.75 -26.81 -23.54
N ALA A 312 -20.85 -26.74 -24.87
CA ALA A 312 -19.70 -26.92 -25.76
C ALA A 312 -18.64 -25.83 -25.50
N ARG A 313 -17.43 -26.25 -25.19
CA ARG A 313 -16.28 -25.35 -25.04
C ARG A 313 -15.88 -24.71 -26.35
N ILE A 314 -15.51 -23.44 -26.33
CA ILE A 314 -14.84 -22.79 -27.45
C ILE A 314 -13.34 -22.71 -27.14
N ASP A 315 -12.52 -22.50 -28.19
CA ASP A 315 -11.05 -22.41 -28.04
C ASP A 315 -10.66 -21.01 -27.53
N ASP A 316 -11.12 -20.69 -26.33
CA ASP A 316 -10.83 -19.45 -25.64
C ASP A 316 -10.78 -19.66 -24.13
N VAL A 317 -9.82 -19.00 -23.47
CA VAL A 317 -9.62 -19.05 -22.03
C VAL A 317 -9.34 -17.66 -21.47
N LEU A 318 -9.83 -17.38 -20.26
CA LEU A 318 -9.55 -16.13 -19.57
C LEU A 318 -8.94 -16.44 -18.19
N PRO A 319 -7.68 -16.00 -17.92
CA PRO A 319 -7.03 -16.19 -16.64
C PRO A 319 -7.80 -15.50 -15.49
N TYR A 320 -7.79 -16.12 -14.30
CA TYR A 320 -8.52 -15.59 -13.14
C TYR A 320 -8.10 -14.18 -12.74
N ASN A 321 -6.84 -13.83 -12.91
CA ASN A 321 -6.31 -12.48 -12.64
C ASN A 321 -6.81 -11.39 -13.61
N ASN A 322 -7.56 -11.75 -14.65
CA ASN A 322 -8.24 -10.78 -15.53
C ASN A 322 -9.64 -10.41 -15.04
N TYR A 323 -10.12 -11.03 -13.95
CA TYR A 323 -11.41 -10.69 -13.37
C TYR A 323 -11.25 -9.64 -12.27
N PRO A 324 -12.22 -8.73 -12.10
CA PRO A 324 -12.20 -7.74 -11.03
C PRO A 324 -12.53 -8.30 -9.65
N VAL A 325 -12.69 -9.63 -9.54
CA VAL A 325 -13.03 -10.37 -8.32
C VAL A 325 -12.27 -11.68 -8.28
N GLU A 326 -12.15 -12.28 -7.10
CA GLU A 326 -11.66 -13.65 -6.96
C GLU A 326 -12.63 -14.63 -7.64
N VAL A 327 -12.10 -15.53 -8.46
CA VAL A 327 -12.87 -16.52 -9.22
C VAL A 327 -12.81 -17.85 -8.49
N GLU A 328 -13.99 -18.45 -8.27
CA GLU A 328 -14.16 -19.77 -7.65
C GLU A 328 -14.64 -20.78 -8.68
N VAL A 329 -14.21 -22.04 -8.53
CA VAL A 329 -14.71 -23.14 -9.34
C VAL A 329 -16.24 -23.29 -9.15
N GLY A 330 -16.95 -23.48 -10.26
CA GLY A 330 -18.40 -23.55 -10.27
C GLY A 330 -19.09 -22.20 -10.52
N GLN A 331 -18.34 -21.15 -10.84
CA GLN A 331 -18.91 -19.87 -11.25
C GLN A 331 -19.02 -19.76 -12.77
N VAL A 332 -20.03 -18.99 -13.22
CA VAL A 332 -20.27 -18.70 -14.65
C VAL A 332 -20.30 -17.18 -14.82
N PHE A 333 -19.66 -16.73 -15.89
CA PHE A 333 -19.51 -15.30 -16.19
C PHE A 333 -20.04 -14.98 -17.58
N ALA A 334 -20.66 -13.83 -17.71
CA ALA A 334 -20.95 -13.18 -18.98
C ALA A 334 -20.10 -11.91 -19.08
N ILE A 335 -19.37 -11.75 -20.17
CA ILE A 335 -18.52 -10.59 -20.41
C ILE A 335 -19.07 -9.85 -21.61
N GLU A 336 -19.45 -8.59 -21.38
CA GLU A 336 -19.84 -7.67 -22.43
C GLU A 336 -18.62 -6.94 -22.95
N LEU A 337 -18.43 -6.94 -24.27
CA LEU A 337 -17.38 -6.22 -24.97
C LEU A 337 -18.03 -5.16 -25.86
N ILE A 338 -17.65 -3.90 -25.70
CA ILE A 338 -18.12 -2.80 -26.56
C ILE A 338 -17.11 -2.59 -27.67
N ARG A 339 -17.53 -2.77 -28.93
CA ARG A 339 -16.64 -2.60 -30.08
C ARG A 339 -16.32 -1.12 -30.33
N GLN A 340 -15.07 -0.82 -30.65
CA GLN A 340 -14.64 0.54 -31.02
C GLN A 340 -15.24 1.02 -32.34
N SER A 341 -15.52 0.11 -33.29
CA SER A 341 -15.92 0.45 -34.65
C SER A 341 -17.32 1.05 -34.76
N ASP A 342 -18.26 0.58 -33.93
CA ASP A 342 -19.69 0.94 -34.03
C ASP A 342 -20.38 1.09 -32.67
N GLY A 343 -19.65 0.90 -31.56
CA GLY A 343 -20.21 0.94 -30.20
C GLY A 343 -21.16 -0.24 -29.91
N GLY A 344 -21.18 -1.25 -30.77
CA GLY A 344 -22.04 -2.42 -30.59
C GLY A 344 -21.51 -3.37 -29.52
N SER A 345 -22.43 -4.02 -28.81
CA SER A 345 -22.14 -4.98 -27.76
C SER A 345 -21.90 -6.39 -28.35
N GLU A 346 -20.92 -7.08 -27.80
CA GLU A 346 -20.62 -8.47 -28.06
C GLU A 346 -20.52 -9.20 -26.72
N TRP A 347 -21.12 -10.40 -26.61
CA TRP A 347 -21.16 -11.14 -25.37
C TRP A 347 -20.35 -12.42 -25.49
N MET A 348 -19.51 -12.66 -24.49
CA MET A 348 -18.73 -13.89 -24.29
C MET A 348 -19.11 -14.53 -22.98
N TYR A 349 -19.13 -15.86 -22.95
CA TYR A 349 -19.52 -16.61 -21.76
C TYR A 349 -18.38 -17.53 -21.35
N TYR A 350 -18.09 -17.54 -20.04
CA TYR A 350 -17.01 -18.32 -19.44
C TYR A 350 -17.50 -19.06 -18.20
N ARG A 351 -16.90 -20.20 -17.92
CA ARG A 351 -17.13 -20.93 -16.66
C ARG A 351 -15.82 -21.35 -16.02
N ALA A 352 -15.81 -21.44 -14.70
CA ALA A 352 -14.68 -21.85 -13.91
C ALA A 352 -14.78 -23.36 -13.62
N ASP A 353 -14.17 -24.17 -14.48
CA ASP A 353 -14.16 -25.63 -14.38
C ASP A 353 -12.97 -26.16 -13.54
N GLY A 354 -12.09 -25.28 -13.05
CA GLY A 354 -10.84 -25.65 -12.37
C GLY A 354 -9.70 -25.98 -13.34
N ASP A 355 -9.81 -25.56 -14.60
CA ASP A 355 -8.77 -25.74 -15.62
C ASP A 355 -7.58 -24.79 -15.37
N GLU A 356 -6.42 -25.19 -15.87
CA GLU A 356 -5.19 -24.38 -15.89
C GLU A 356 -4.67 -24.19 -17.31
N TRP A 357 -4.17 -23.02 -17.61
CA TRP A 357 -3.45 -22.70 -18.83
C TRP A 357 -2.07 -22.16 -18.49
N GLN A 358 -1.01 -22.81 -18.95
CA GLN A 358 0.38 -22.47 -18.64
C GLN A 358 0.67 -22.34 -17.12
N GLY A 359 -0.01 -23.16 -16.30
CA GLY A 359 0.15 -23.14 -14.84
C GLY A 359 -0.63 -22.04 -14.11
N MET A 360 -1.50 -21.30 -14.83
CA MET A 360 -2.39 -20.30 -14.23
C MET A 360 -3.84 -20.80 -14.26
N PRO A 361 -4.62 -20.64 -13.19
CA PRO A 361 -6.04 -20.93 -13.19
C PRO A 361 -6.79 -20.08 -14.22
N VAL A 362 -7.67 -20.71 -15.01
CA VAL A 362 -8.42 -20.05 -16.08
C VAL A 362 -9.90 -20.44 -16.06
N THR A 363 -10.75 -19.54 -16.53
CA THR A 363 -12.08 -19.86 -17.00
C THR A 363 -12.05 -20.28 -18.46
N VAL A 364 -12.96 -21.15 -18.84
CA VAL A 364 -13.07 -21.69 -20.21
C VAL A 364 -14.27 -21.10 -20.91
N GLY A 365 -14.08 -20.57 -22.10
CA GLY A 365 -15.13 -20.06 -22.94
C GLY A 365 -16.09 -21.17 -23.40
N PHE A 366 -17.38 -20.85 -23.48
CA PHE A 366 -18.39 -21.75 -23.99
C PHE A 366 -19.45 -21.02 -24.82
N ALA A 367 -20.10 -21.76 -25.71
CA ALA A 367 -21.25 -21.26 -26.45
C ALA A 367 -22.54 -21.77 -25.79
N PRO A 368 -23.43 -20.89 -25.26
CA PRO A 368 -24.75 -21.33 -24.82
C PRO A 368 -25.54 -21.83 -26.03
N GLU A 369 -26.17 -22.99 -25.92
CA GLU A 369 -27.06 -23.51 -26.97
C GLU A 369 -28.29 -22.60 -27.09
N GLU A 370 -28.74 -22.32 -28.35
CA GLU A 370 -29.92 -21.46 -28.61
C GLU A 370 -31.24 -22.07 -28.10
#